data_9684c0f5f207c5fffd59d4a7761fd34b
#
_entry.id   9684c0f5f207c5fffd59d4a7761fd34b
#
_cell.length_a   1.000
_cell.length_b   1.000
_cell.length_c   1.000
_cell.angle_alpha   90.00
_cell.angle_beta   90.00
_cell.angle_gamma   90.00
#
_symmetry.space_group_name_H-M   'P 1'
#
loop_
_entity.id
_entity.type
_entity.pdbx_description
1 polymer ?
#
loop_
_entity_poly.entity_id
_entity_poly.type
_entity_poly.pdbx_seq_one_letter_code
_entity_poly.pdbx_strand_id
1 'polypeptide(L)'
;MRNELFREIVPGSFRLYVLVTIKSAPLVFAISSSVFVVALHQAGYPWIEALVWGLSFSLILCAIVDALLISGLFLARRRLRVALTVTDCKLTVTAASLGHRPYRMLRCSLENCRWSINSIVPGRVAIGGNTTSGPRIHLDVPLKVLFIRFWMRIPCGYDANVGKEWSRLLNTHHVRGTQASS
;
A
#
# COMPACT_ATOMS: atom_id res chain seq x y z
N MET A 1 10.42 13.58 20.41
CA MET A 1 9.14 12.80 20.39
C MET A 1 8.35 13.25 19.18
N ARG A 2 8.03 12.37 18.22
CA ARG A 2 7.14 12.69 17.10
C ARG A 2 5.73 12.73 17.66
N ASN A 3 5.06 13.87 17.58
CA ASN A 3 3.66 14.00 17.95
C ASN A 3 2.82 13.14 16.99
N GLU A 4 2.45 11.94 17.43
CA GLU A 4 1.52 11.09 16.72
C GLU A 4 0.13 11.67 16.96
N LEU A 5 -0.40 12.39 15.96
CA LEU A 5 -1.70 13.06 16.08
C LEU A 5 -2.86 12.09 15.99
N PHE A 6 -2.73 11.06 15.17
CA PHE A 6 -3.82 10.12 14.94
C PHE A 6 -3.33 8.80 14.34
N ARG A 7 -3.89 7.68 14.77
CA ARG A 7 -3.58 6.34 14.24
C ARG A 7 -4.84 5.47 14.17
N GLU A 8 -5.04 4.83 13.02
CA GLU A 8 -6.08 3.83 12.82
C GLU A 8 -5.52 2.59 12.14
N ILE A 9 -5.97 1.40 12.55
CA ILE A 9 -5.65 0.13 11.89
C ILE A 9 -6.86 -0.30 11.07
N VAL A 10 -6.68 -0.38 9.76
CA VAL A 10 -7.74 -0.72 8.81
C VAL A 10 -7.40 -1.99 8.03
N PRO A 11 -8.40 -2.67 7.43
CA PRO A 11 -8.14 -3.77 6.52
C PRO A 11 -7.23 -3.33 5.38
N GLY A 12 -6.15 -4.07 5.14
CA GLY A 12 -5.22 -3.77 4.06
C GLY A 12 -5.80 -4.17 2.70
N SER A 13 -5.68 -3.30 1.71
CA SER A 13 -6.02 -3.63 0.34
C SER A 13 -4.93 -4.51 -0.28
N PHE A 14 -5.32 -5.66 -0.84
CA PHE A 14 -4.42 -6.52 -1.61
C PHE A 14 -3.67 -5.74 -2.69
N ARG A 15 -4.37 -4.82 -3.40
CA ARG A 15 -3.76 -3.95 -4.43
C ARG A 15 -2.62 -3.09 -3.90
N LEU A 16 -2.73 -2.58 -2.66
CA LEU A 16 -1.67 -1.77 -2.06
C LEU A 16 -0.40 -2.60 -1.86
N TYR A 17 -0.52 -3.82 -1.36
CA TYR A 17 0.62 -4.71 -1.16
C TYR A 17 1.27 -5.10 -2.48
N VAL A 18 0.49 -5.46 -3.49
CA VAL A 18 0.99 -5.77 -4.84
C VAL A 18 1.73 -4.58 -5.45
N LEU A 19 1.18 -3.37 -5.39
CA LEU A 19 1.83 -2.18 -5.94
C LEU A 19 3.15 -1.85 -5.23
N VAL A 20 3.22 -2.07 -3.92
CA VAL A 20 4.47 -1.89 -3.16
C VAL A 20 5.51 -2.93 -3.56
N THR A 21 5.10 -4.18 -3.78
CA THR A 21 6.00 -5.25 -4.28
C THR A 21 6.53 -4.89 -5.67
N ILE A 22 5.67 -4.51 -6.61
CA ILE A 22 6.07 -4.09 -7.96
C ILE A 22 7.03 -2.89 -7.91
N LYS A 23 6.84 -1.96 -6.96
CA LYS A 23 7.75 -0.81 -6.82
C LYS A 23 9.18 -1.22 -6.46
N SER A 24 9.37 -2.32 -5.75
CA SER A 24 10.70 -2.82 -5.38
C SER A 24 11.32 -3.75 -6.45
N ALA A 25 10.52 -4.28 -7.37
CA ALA A 25 10.98 -5.22 -8.41
C ALA A 25 12.16 -4.69 -9.26
N PRO A 26 12.18 -3.42 -9.75
CA PRO A 26 13.31 -2.92 -10.52
C PRO A 26 14.63 -2.92 -9.76
N LEU A 27 14.60 -2.64 -8.46
CA LEU A 27 15.79 -2.65 -7.62
C LEU A 27 16.31 -4.08 -7.44
N VAL A 28 15.41 -5.03 -7.16
CA VAL A 28 15.76 -6.45 -7.03
C VAL A 28 16.32 -6.98 -8.33
N PHE A 29 15.70 -6.64 -9.47
CA PHE A 29 16.20 -7.00 -10.80
C PHE A 29 17.60 -6.45 -11.07
N ALA A 30 17.84 -5.17 -10.78
CA ALA A 30 19.16 -4.55 -11.00
C ALA A 30 20.26 -5.23 -10.18
N ILE A 31 19.97 -5.51 -8.88
CA ILE A 31 20.93 -6.18 -8.01
C ILE A 31 21.19 -7.62 -8.50
N SER A 32 20.13 -8.40 -8.77
CA SER A 32 20.29 -9.79 -9.22
C SER A 32 21.01 -9.87 -10.56
N SER A 33 20.69 -8.99 -11.51
CA SER A 33 21.36 -8.93 -12.80
C SER A 33 22.87 -8.67 -12.66
N SER A 34 23.23 -7.70 -11.83
CA SER A 34 24.65 -7.39 -11.59
C SER A 34 25.40 -8.59 -11.02
N VAL A 35 24.79 -9.28 -10.05
CA VAL A 35 25.41 -10.47 -9.43
C VAL A 35 25.58 -11.60 -10.46
N PHE A 36 24.54 -11.92 -11.25
CA PHE A 36 24.61 -12.98 -12.24
C PHE A 36 25.61 -12.68 -13.35
N VAL A 37 25.64 -11.45 -13.87
CA VAL A 37 26.56 -11.05 -14.92
C VAL A 37 28.00 -11.20 -14.44
N VAL A 38 28.34 -10.72 -13.25
CA VAL A 38 29.66 -10.83 -12.66
C VAL A 38 30.06 -12.30 -12.45
N ALA A 39 29.15 -13.11 -11.89
CA ALA A 39 29.40 -14.52 -11.63
C ALA A 39 29.68 -15.31 -12.94
N LEU A 40 28.88 -15.07 -13.98
CA LEU A 40 29.06 -15.71 -15.28
C LEU A 40 30.38 -15.28 -15.93
N HIS A 41 30.73 -14.00 -15.84
CA HIS A 41 32.00 -13.52 -16.36
C HIS A 41 33.21 -14.16 -15.63
N GLN A 42 33.14 -14.28 -14.30
CA GLN A 42 34.17 -14.98 -13.52
C GLN A 42 34.25 -16.47 -13.84
N ALA A 43 33.14 -17.08 -14.29
CA ALA A 43 33.10 -18.46 -14.76
C ALA A 43 33.70 -18.64 -16.18
N GLY A 44 34.20 -17.56 -16.81
CA GLY A 44 34.89 -17.60 -18.11
C GLY A 44 34.02 -17.26 -19.33
N TYR A 45 32.77 -16.82 -19.12
CA TYR A 45 31.92 -16.39 -20.24
C TYR A 45 32.38 -15.01 -20.78
N PRO A 46 32.37 -14.78 -22.12
CA PRO A 46 32.56 -13.46 -22.68
C PRO A 46 31.54 -12.45 -22.14
N TRP A 47 31.95 -11.19 -22.00
CA TRP A 47 31.08 -10.14 -21.41
C TRP A 47 29.68 -10.06 -22.04
N ILE A 48 29.57 -10.19 -23.36
CA ILE A 48 28.28 -10.12 -24.06
C ILE A 48 27.40 -11.30 -23.69
N GLU A 49 27.94 -12.51 -23.68
CA GLU A 49 27.19 -13.71 -23.28
C GLU A 49 26.81 -13.67 -21.81
N ALA A 50 27.73 -13.29 -20.93
CA ALA A 50 27.44 -13.10 -19.49
C ALA A 50 26.33 -12.10 -19.26
N LEU A 51 26.27 -11.02 -20.04
CA LEU A 51 25.23 -10.00 -19.95
C LEU A 51 23.86 -10.54 -20.40
N VAL A 52 23.81 -11.21 -21.56
CA VAL A 52 22.57 -11.80 -22.09
C VAL A 52 22.01 -12.86 -21.14
N TRP A 53 22.81 -13.80 -20.72
CA TRP A 53 22.38 -14.85 -19.79
C TRP A 53 22.06 -14.32 -18.40
N GLY A 54 22.89 -13.40 -17.87
CA GLY A 54 22.68 -12.80 -16.56
C GLY A 54 21.36 -12.01 -16.47
N LEU A 55 21.01 -11.24 -17.50
CA LEU A 55 19.75 -10.54 -17.59
C LEU A 55 18.57 -11.53 -17.71
N SER A 56 18.71 -12.57 -18.54
CA SER A 56 17.66 -13.58 -18.74
C SER A 56 17.36 -14.34 -17.45
N PHE A 57 18.39 -14.83 -16.74
CA PHE A 57 18.22 -15.51 -15.46
C PHE A 57 17.61 -14.61 -14.41
N SER A 58 18.03 -13.34 -14.33
CA SER A 58 17.45 -12.37 -13.39
C SER A 58 15.99 -12.10 -13.66
N LEU A 59 15.59 -12.01 -14.93
CA LEU A 59 14.19 -11.81 -15.31
C LEU A 59 13.33 -12.99 -14.86
N ILE A 60 13.78 -14.23 -15.14
CA ILE A 60 13.07 -15.44 -14.74
C ILE A 60 12.98 -15.54 -13.21
N LEU A 61 14.08 -15.29 -12.51
CA LEU A 61 14.11 -15.32 -11.05
C LEU A 61 13.15 -14.29 -10.44
N CYS A 62 13.19 -13.05 -10.93
CA CYS A 62 12.26 -12.00 -10.47
C CYS A 62 10.81 -12.39 -10.73
N ALA A 63 10.48 -12.92 -11.90
CA ALA A 63 9.12 -13.36 -12.22
C ALA A 63 8.64 -14.47 -11.27
N ILE A 64 9.50 -15.45 -10.94
CA ILE A 64 9.17 -16.51 -9.98
C ILE A 64 8.95 -15.93 -8.58
N VAL A 65 9.87 -15.09 -8.11
CA VAL A 65 9.78 -14.46 -6.78
C VAL A 65 8.52 -13.60 -6.65
N ASP A 66 8.22 -12.78 -7.65
CA ASP A 66 7.03 -11.95 -7.67
C ASP A 66 5.74 -12.79 -7.69
N ALA A 67 5.72 -13.87 -8.47
CA ALA A 67 4.58 -14.80 -8.51
C ALA A 67 4.35 -15.47 -7.13
N LEU A 68 5.41 -15.90 -6.47
CA LEU A 68 5.33 -16.49 -5.12
C LEU A 68 4.86 -15.47 -4.08
N LEU A 69 5.39 -14.24 -4.12
CA LEU A 69 4.99 -13.16 -3.22
C LEU A 69 3.52 -12.79 -3.42
N ILE A 70 3.08 -12.61 -4.66
CA ILE A 70 1.68 -12.28 -4.99
C ILE A 70 0.74 -13.41 -4.55
N SER A 71 1.13 -14.67 -4.78
CA SER A 71 0.35 -15.84 -4.33
C SER A 71 0.25 -15.89 -2.80
N GLY A 72 1.36 -15.67 -2.09
CA GLY A 72 1.38 -15.59 -0.63
C GLY A 72 0.50 -14.45 -0.09
N LEU A 73 0.56 -13.27 -0.71
CA LEU A 73 -0.30 -12.13 -0.37
C LEU A 73 -1.78 -12.43 -0.64
N PHE A 74 -2.08 -13.14 -1.72
CA PHE A 74 -3.45 -13.54 -2.04
C PHE A 74 -4.02 -14.50 -0.99
N LEU A 75 -3.25 -15.49 -0.55
CA LEU A 75 -3.63 -16.39 0.53
C LEU A 75 -3.83 -15.65 1.85
N ALA A 76 -2.95 -14.69 2.15
CA ALA A 76 -3.01 -13.89 3.37
C ALA A 76 -4.00 -12.71 3.31
N ARG A 77 -4.71 -12.48 2.20
CA ARG A 77 -5.52 -11.27 1.94
C ARG A 77 -6.50 -10.89 3.06
N ARG A 78 -7.09 -11.89 3.73
CA ARG A 78 -8.04 -11.67 4.85
C ARG A 78 -7.36 -11.19 6.13
N ARG A 79 -6.06 -11.41 6.29
CA ARG A 79 -5.26 -11.04 7.46
C ARG A 79 -4.46 -9.76 7.26
N LEU A 80 -4.45 -9.22 6.03
CA LEU A 80 -3.73 -7.99 5.75
C LEU A 80 -4.33 -6.82 6.53
N ARG A 81 -3.50 -6.11 7.27
CA ARG A 81 -3.86 -4.91 8.02
C ARG A 81 -2.85 -3.82 7.72
N VAL A 82 -3.32 -2.59 7.62
CA VAL A 82 -2.48 -1.42 7.49
C VAL A 82 -2.78 -0.44 8.61
N ALA A 83 -1.75 0.17 9.15
CA ALA A 83 -1.90 1.26 10.09
C ALA A 83 -1.74 2.59 9.33
N LEU A 84 -2.74 3.43 9.45
CA LEU A 84 -2.74 4.80 8.96
C LEU A 84 -2.31 5.68 10.13
N THR A 85 -1.22 6.41 9.97
CA THR A 85 -0.71 7.35 10.99
C THR A 85 -0.61 8.73 10.37
N VAL A 86 -1.22 9.71 11.01
CA VAL A 86 -1.13 11.12 10.63
C VAL A 86 -0.22 11.84 11.61
N THR A 87 0.83 12.45 11.10
CA THR A 87 1.79 13.25 11.87
C THR A 87 2.17 14.47 11.05
N ASP A 88 2.03 15.68 11.61
CA ASP A 88 2.45 16.94 10.98
C ASP A 88 1.99 17.05 9.51
N CYS A 89 0.70 16.92 9.23
CA CYS A 89 0.10 16.97 7.88
C CYS A 89 0.59 15.87 6.92
N LYS A 90 1.29 14.85 7.40
CA LYS A 90 1.78 13.72 6.61
C LYS A 90 1.06 12.45 6.98
N LEU A 91 0.49 11.80 5.97
CA LEU A 91 -0.06 10.46 6.09
C LEU A 91 1.05 9.43 5.87
N THR A 92 1.21 8.53 6.82
CA THR A 92 2.09 7.37 6.71
C THR A 92 1.25 6.11 6.75
N VAL A 93 1.41 5.26 5.75
CA VAL A 93 0.77 3.94 5.67
C VAL A 93 1.82 2.87 5.95
N THR A 94 1.59 2.07 6.99
CA THR A 94 2.51 0.99 7.40
C THR A 94 1.79 -0.35 7.38
N ALA A 95 2.49 -1.41 6.97
CA ALA A 95 1.97 -2.77 7.09
C ALA A 95 1.93 -3.16 8.58
N ALA A 96 0.74 -3.53 9.08
CA ALA A 96 0.54 -3.86 10.49
C ALA A 96 0.55 -5.38 10.76
N SER A 97 0.52 -6.21 9.71
CA SER A 97 0.29 -7.67 9.82
C SER A 97 1.52 -8.54 9.57
N LEU A 98 2.64 -7.98 9.14
CA LEU A 98 3.83 -8.74 8.75
C LEU A 98 4.98 -8.50 9.73
N GLY A 99 4.99 -9.24 10.85
CA GLY A 99 6.11 -9.32 11.77
C GLY A 99 6.25 -8.15 12.76
N HIS A 100 7.31 -8.23 13.59
CA HIS A 100 7.55 -7.31 14.71
C HIS A 100 7.95 -5.88 14.32
N ARG A 101 8.27 -5.63 13.05
CA ARG A 101 8.64 -4.28 12.57
C ARG A 101 7.62 -3.76 11.58
N PRO A 102 6.99 -2.62 11.84
CA PRO A 102 6.06 -2.01 10.90
C PRO A 102 6.81 -1.57 9.63
N TYR A 103 6.51 -2.21 8.51
CA TYR A 103 7.08 -1.84 7.22
C TYR A 103 6.33 -0.62 6.66
N ARG A 104 7.06 0.47 6.44
CA ARG A 104 6.48 1.69 5.86
C ARG A 104 6.26 1.51 4.36
N MET A 105 5.00 1.42 3.96
CA MET A 105 4.58 1.21 2.58
C MET A 105 4.55 2.51 1.78
N LEU A 106 4.00 3.58 2.40
CA LEU A 106 3.76 4.84 1.75
C LEU A 106 3.86 5.98 2.74
N ARG A 107 4.33 7.15 2.26
CA ARG A 107 4.27 8.42 2.98
C ARG A 107 3.93 9.52 1.99
N CYS A 108 2.90 10.33 2.29
CA CYS A 108 2.50 11.46 1.46
C CYS A 108 2.00 12.61 2.34
N SER A 109 1.94 13.82 1.77
CA SER A 109 1.24 14.93 2.41
C SER A 109 -0.27 14.70 2.31
N LEU A 110 -1.02 15.02 3.37
CA LEU A 110 -2.49 14.97 3.38
C LEU A 110 -3.10 15.85 2.29
N GLU A 111 -2.52 17.00 2.00
CA GLU A 111 -2.97 17.91 0.95
C GLU A 111 -3.00 17.28 -0.45
N ASN A 112 -2.15 16.27 -0.68
CA ASN A 112 -2.10 15.53 -1.94
C ASN A 112 -3.12 14.38 -2.00
N CYS A 113 -3.83 14.11 -0.92
CA CYS A 113 -4.87 13.10 -0.85
C CYS A 113 -6.21 13.69 -1.30
N ARG A 114 -7.15 12.80 -1.60
CA ARG A 114 -8.58 13.14 -1.80
C ARG A 114 -9.39 12.27 -0.87
N TRP A 115 -10.55 12.73 -0.49
CA TRP A 115 -11.43 11.93 0.35
C TRP A 115 -12.88 12.04 -0.11
N SER A 116 -13.65 11.00 0.17
CA SER A 116 -15.08 10.97 -0.05
C SER A 116 -15.78 10.31 1.13
N ILE A 117 -16.95 10.83 1.48
CA ILE A 117 -17.79 10.20 2.49
C ILE A 117 -18.55 9.07 1.81
N ASN A 118 -18.49 7.88 2.41
CA ASN A 118 -19.33 6.79 1.97
C ASN A 118 -20.71 7.01 2.57
N SER A 119 -21.71 7.31 1.74
CA SER A 119 -23.10 7.33 2.18
C SER A 119 -23.46 5.91 2.64
N ILE A 120 -23.60 5.75 3.96
CA ILE A 120 -24.08 4.49 4.53
C ILE A 120 -25.52 4.35 4.02
N VAL A 121 -25.76 3.35 3.18
CA VAL A 121 -27.13 2.93 2.87
C VAL A 121 -27.71 2.42 4.19
N PRO A 122 -28.66 3.13 4.81
CA PRO A 122 -29.31 2.63 6.01
C PRO A 122 -30.20 1.47 5.57
N GLY A 123 -29.93 0.26 6.00
CA GLY A 123 -30.85 -0.83 5.76
C GLY A 123 -30.31 -2.25 5.62
N ARG A 124 -29.03 -2.53 5.76
CA ARG A 124 -28.59 -3.91 5.97
C ARG A 124 -28.43 -4.19 7.46
N VAL A 125 -29.54 -4.47 8.10
CA VAL A 125 -29.56 -5.20 9.37
C VAL A 125 -29.06 -6.61 9.07
N ALA A 126 -27.81 -6.91 9.43
CA ALA A 126 -27.37 -8.29 9.45
C ALA A 126 -28.17 -9.00 10.52
N ILE A 127 -28.89 -10.05 10.13
CA ILE A 127 -29.55 -10.98 11.05
C ILE A 127 -28.45 -11.57 11.95
N GLY A 128 -28.38 -11.09 13.21
CA GLY A 128 -27.34 -11.48 14.16
C GLY A 128 -26.77 -10.38 15.05
N GLY A 129 -27.33 -9.20 15.08
CA GLY A 129 -27.08 -8.19 16.15
C GLY A 129 -25.71 -7.49 16.15
N ASN A 130 -24.77 -7.84 15.27
CA ASN A 130 -23.52 -7.10 15.10
C ASN A 130 -23.65 -6.15 13.91
N THR A 131 -23.97 -4.90 14.18
CA THR A 131 -23.82 -3.80 13.22
C THR A 131 -22.33 -3.58 12.96
N THR A 132 -21.75 -4.33 12.03
CA THR A 132 -20.44 -4.02 11.48
C THR A 132 -20.60 -2.74 10.66
N SER A 133 -20.32 -1.60 11.28
CA SER A 133 -20.24 -0.34 10.59
C SER A 133 -19.15 -0.44 9.51
N GLY A 134 -19.55 -0.34 8.25
CA GLY A 134 -18.60 -0.28 7.13
C GLY A 134 -17.76 1.00 7.21
N PRO A 135 -16.73 1.12 6.34
CA PRO A 135 -15.90 2.31 6.30
C PRO A 135 -16.74 3.54 5.96
N ARG A 136 -16.60 4.61 6.75
CA ARG A 136 -17.36 5.86 6.58
C ARG A 136 -16.68 6.82 5.61
N ILE A 137 -15.38 6.66 5.43
CA ILE A 137 -14.56 7.55 4.62
C ILE A 137 -13.70 6.70 3.69
N HIS A 138 -13.61 7.11 2.45
CA HIS A 138 -12.63 6.61 1.50
C HIS A 138 -11.56 7.67 1.28
N LEU A 139 -10.33 7.33 1.58
CA LEU A 139 -9.17 8.18 1.36
C LEU A 139 -8.45 7.71 0.10
N ASP A 140 -8.43 8.54 -0.93
CA ASP A 140 -7.68 8.29 -2.16
C ASP A 140 -6.27 8.89 -2.02
N VAL A 141 -5.27 8.03 -1.96
CA VAL A 141 -3.87 8.37 -1.71
C VAL A 141 -3.07 8.24 -3.00
N PRO A 142 -2.27 9.25 -3.40
CA PRO A 142 -1.46 9.16 -4.61
C PRO A 142 -0.25 8.26 -4.37
N LEU A 143 -0.08 7.26 -5.22
CA LEU A 143 1.07 6.37 -5.26
C LEU A 143 1.79 6.52 -6.60
N LYS A 144 3.09 6.82 -6.57
CA LYS A 144 3.93 6.79 -7.77
C LYS A 144 4.64 5.44 -7.87
N VAL A 145 4.44 4.75 -8.98
CA VAL A 145 5.18 3.55 -9.33
C VAL A 145 5.87 3.82 -10.66
N LEU A 146 7.19 3.83 -10.67
CA LEU A 146 8.00 4.30 -11.80
C LEU A 146 7.60 5.74 -12.20
N PHE A 147 7.04 5.92 -13.39
CA PHE A 147 6.61 7.22 -13.92
C PHE A 147 5.09 7.42 -13.86
N ILE A 148 4.32 6.41 -13.42
CA ILE A 148 2.87 6.41 -13.43
C ILE A 148 2.35 6.77 -12.03
N ARG A 149 1.37 7.68 -11.97
CA ARG A 149 0.67 8.03 -10.74
C ARG A 149 -0.62 7.24 -10.66
N PHE A 150 -0.78 6.44 -9.60
CA PHE A 150 -1.99 5.71 -9.28
C PHE A 150 -2.70 6.35 -8.09
N TRP A 151 -4.02 6.27 -8.07
CA TRP A 151 -4.82 6.60 -6.90
C TRP A 151 -5.21 5.33 -6.18
N MET A 152 -4.83 5.23 -4.92
CA MET A 152 -5.14 4.09 -4.08
C MET A 152 -6.24 4.47 -3.10
N ARG A 153 -7.39 3.81 -3.20
CA ARG A 153 -8.49 3.99 -2.28
C ARG A 153 -8.28 3.17 -1.03
N ILE A 154 -8.23 3.82 0.12
CA ILE A 154 -8.09 3.20 1.44
C ILE A 154 -9.35 3.50 2.23
N PRO A 155 -10.14 2.48 2.62
CA PRO A 155 -11.28 2.66 3.47
C PRO A 155 -10.82 2.93 4.91
N CYS A 156 -11.40 3.93 5.57
CA CYS A 156 -11.07 4.32 6.95
C CYS A 156 -12.32 4.81 7.70
N GLY A 157 -12.19 5.10 8.99
CA GLY A 157 -13.30 5.55 9.81
C GLY A 157 -14.36 4.47 10.04
N TYR A 158 -13.93 3.25 10.38
CA TYR A 158 -14.86 2.15 10.65
C TYR A 158 -15.70 2.38 11.90
N ASP A 159 -15.13 3.03 12.91
CA ASP A 159 -15.85 3.50 14.10
C ASP A 159 -16.41 4.90 13.89
N ALA A 160 -17.57 5.21 14.54
CA ALA A 160 -18.21 6.51 14.42
C ALA A 160 -17.33 7.67 14.93
N ASN A 161 -16.63 7.45 16.05
CA ASN A 161 -15.76 8.46 16.66
C ASN A 161 -14.51 8.66 15.81
N VAL A 162 -13.93 7.58 15.32
CA VAL A 162 -12.77 7.58 14.41
C VAL A 162 -13.14 8.26 13.09
N GLY A 163 -14.34 8.04 12.56
CA GLY A 163 -14.85 8.71 11.36
C GLY A 163 -15.00 10.22 11.53
N LYS A 164 -15.50 10.67 12.69
CA LYS A 164 -15.58 12.10 13.04
C LYS A 164 -14.19 12.74 13.12
N GLU A 165 -13.23 12.05 13.73
CA GLU A 165 -11.86 12.53 13.87
C GLU A 165 -11.18 12.65 12.51
N TRP A 166 -11.35 11.66 11.62
CA TRP A 166 -10.88 11.77 10.24
C TRP A 166 -11.48 12.98 9.52
N SER A 167 -12.80 13.18 9.62
CA SER A 167 -13.47 14.32 8.99
C SER A 167 -12.93 15.64 9.53
N ARG A 168 -12.67 15.74 10.84
CA ARG A 168 -12.06 16.90 11.44
C ARG A 168 -10.65 17.16 10.89
N LEU A 169 -9.80 16.16 10.88
CA LEU A 169 -8.42 16.25 10.37
C LEU A 169 -8.38 16.66 8.89
N LEU A 170 -9.20 16.03 8.06
CA LEU A 170 -9.25 16.30 6.63
C LEU A 170 -9.75 17.71 6.32
N ASN A 171 -10.74 18.19 7.06
CA ASN A 171 -11.25 19.56 6.93
C ASN A 171 -10.23 20.60 7.42
N THR A 172 -9.57 20.35 8.55
CA THR A 172 -8.54 21.25 9.09
C THR A 172 -7.36 21.44 8.13
N HIS A 173 -7.00 20.40 7.38
CA HIS A 173 -5.90 20.45 6.43
C HIS A 173 -6.34 20.76 4.99
N HIS A 174 -7.58 21.24 4.80
CA HIS A 174 -8.14 21.62 3.49
C HIS A 174 -7.97 20.54 2.41
N VAL A 175 -8.02 19.27 2.82
CA VAL A 175 -7.92 18.14 1.88
C VAL A 175 -9.15 18.15 0.96
N ARG A 176 -8.94 18.04 -0.35
CA ARG A 176 -10.03 18.07 -1.34
C ARG A 176 -11.02 16.93 -1.08
N GLY A 177 -12.22 17.27 -0.62
CA GLY A 177 -13.32 16.33 -0.39
C GLY A 177 -14.34 16.41 -1.51
N THR A 178 -14.84 15.26 -1.94
CA THR A 178 -16.08 15.16 -2.70
C THR A 178 -17.17 14.77 -1.73
N GLN A 179 -17.99 15.72 -1.29
CA GLN A 179 -19.25 15.38 -0.67
C GLN A 179 -20.11 14.76 -1.76
N ALA A 180 -20.50 13.50 -1.58
CA ALA A 180 -21.55 12.94 -2.41
C ALA A 180 -22.81 13.80 -2.15
N SER A 181 -23.20 14.59 -3.15
CA SER A 181 -24.48 15.27 -3.12
C SER A 181 -25.58 14.22 -2.92
N SER A 182 -26.23 14.30 -1.79
CA SER A 182 -27.44 13.58 -1.42
C SER A 182 -28.57 13.83 -2.41
#